data_2cb72572fa9955757e342d03ce72430f
#
_entry.id   2cb72572fa9955757e342d03ce72430f
#
_cell.length_a   1.000
_cell.length_b   1.000
_cell.length_c   1.000
_cell.angle_alpha   90.00
_cell.angle_beta   90.00
_cell.angle_gamma   90.00
#
_symmetry.space_group_name_H-M   'P 1'
#
loop_
_entity.id
_entity.type
_entity.pdbx_description
1 polymer ?
#
loop_
_entity_poly.entity_id
_entity_poly.type
_entity_poly.pdbx_seq_one_letter_code
_entity_poly.pdbx_strand_id
1 'polypeptide(L)'
;MPEADADTAPYNPFDLTKVWPHGEYPLIEVGMMELNRNPENYFAEIEQAAFSPSNIVRGIGFSSDKMLQARVFSYADAHRYRLGTHYEALPVNAPRCPVHTYHKDGAMKFTPPPANPDAYYEPNSMHGPVQDAAYREPPLRISGDADRYDHRAGNDDFSQPRALFLLFDEAQKQRLYANIAVSMGGVPARIIDRTLGLFAQIHPDYAAGVAAALKAG
;
A
#
# COMPACT_ATOMS: atom_id res chain seq x y z
N MET A 1 0.68 -1.87 17.02
CA MET A 1 1.38 -0.85 17.84
C MET A 1 0.32 0.02 18.50
N PRO A 2 0.37 0.25 19.80
CA PRO A 2 -0.48 1.24 20.47
C PRO A 2 -0.17 2.67 19.99
N GLU A 3 -1.15 3.57 20.00
CA GLU A 3 -0.96 4.96 19.57
C GLU A 3 0.14 5.68 20.37
N ALA A 4 0.21 5.44 21.68
CA ALA A 4 1.23 6.03 22.55
C ALA A 4 2.66 5.63 22.21
N ASP A 5 2.86 4.49 21.55
CA ASP A 5 4.18 4.00 21.15
C ASP A 5 4.65 4.59 19.82
N ALA A 6 3.73 5.15 19.04
CA ALA A 6 4.03 5.63 17.68
C ALA A 6 5.03 6.80 17.69
N ASP A 7 4.88 7.72 18.65
CA ASP A 7 5.76 8.90 18.76
C ASP A 7 7.15 8.57 19.34
N THR A 8 7.31 7.41 19.97
CA THR A 8 8.56 6.98 20.63
C THR A 8 9.25 5.84 19.90
N ALA A 9 8.67 5.32 18.82
CA ALA A 9 9.24 4.25 18.03
C ALA A 9 10.61 4.66 17.44
N PRO A 10 11.60 3.74 17.41
CA PRO A 10 12.94 4.04 16.89
C PRO A 10 12.98 4.26 15.35
N TYR A 11 11.87 4.09 14.70
CA TYR A 11 11.64 4.31 13.27
C TYR A 11 10.25 4.91 13.06
N ASN A 12 10.02 5.55 11.92
CA ASN A 12 8.68 6.05 11.59
C ASN A 12 7.72 4.86 11.38
N PRO A 13 6.74 4.63 12.27
CA PRO A 13 5.81 3.51 12.17
C PRO A 13 4.85 3.60 10.99
N PHE A 14 4.73 4.78 10.37
CA PHE A 14 3.93 5.03 9.17
C PHE A 14 4.73 4.95 7.87
N ASP A 15 6.01 4.61 7.93
CA ASP A 15 6.84 4.38 6.75
C ASP A 15 6.66 2.94 6.27
N LEU A 16 6.06 2.75 5.10
CA LEU A 16 5.80 1.43 4.53
C LEU A 16 7.08 0.63 4.22
N THR A 17 8.26 1.26 4.22
CA THR A 17 9.54 0.58 4.04
C THR A 17 10.05 -0.08 5.33
N LYS A 18 9.38 0.18 6.46
CA LYS A 18 9.74 -0.37 7.77
C LYS A 18 8.82 -1.53 8.14
N VAL A 19 9.35 -2.42 8.95
CA VAL A 19 8.63 -3.57 9.52
C VAL A 19 8.46 -3.36 11.01
N TRP A 20 7.29 -3.71 11.54
CA TRP A 20 7.09 -3.80 12.99
C TRP A 20 7.60 -5.16 13.46
N PRO A 21 8.65 -5.23 14.29
CA PRO A 21 9.22 -6.50 14.72
C PRO A 21 8.21 -7.35 15.49
N HIS A 22 8.03 -8.62 15.11
CA HIS A 22 7.06 -9.51 15.76
C HIS A 22 7.40 -9.82 17.23
N GLY A 23 8.65 -9.67 17.62
CA GLY A 23 9.06 -9.78 19.02
C GLY A 23 8.52 -8.67 19.92
N GLU A 24 8.31 -7.49 19.36
CA GLU A 24 7.77 -6.31 20.05
C GLU A 24 6.27 -6.17 19.81
N TYR A 25 5.83 -6.46 18.59
CA TYR A 25 4.44 -6.39 18.13
C TYR A 25 3.99 -7.74 17.60
N PRO A 26 3.61 -8.68 18.47
CA PRO A 26 3.16 -10.01 18.06
C PRO A 26 1.97 -9.96 17.12
N LEU A 27 1.88 -10.94 16.21
CA LEU A 27 0.71 -11.08 15.34
C LEU A 27 -0.53 -11.38 16.19
N ILE A 28 -1.64 -10.76 15.82
CA ILE A 28 -2.95 -10.95 16.44
C ILE A 28 -3.85 -11.62 15.40
N GLU A 29 -4.51 -12.70 15.79
CA GLU A 29 -5.51 -13.34 14.94
C GLU A 29 -6.74 -12.45 14.84
N VAL A 30 -7.09 -12.03 13.61
CA VAL A 30 -8.24 -11.16 13.33
C VAL A 30 -9.36 -11.88 12.56
N GLY A 31 -9.10 -13.06 12.03
CA GLY A 31 -10.06 -13.83 11.27
C GLY A 31 -9.43 -14.86 10.34
N MET A 32 -10.27 -15.54 9.58
CA MET A 32 -9.89 -16.53 8.59
C MET A 32 -10.31 -16.07 7.19
N MET A 33 -9.41 -16.14 6.24
CA MET A 33 -9.69 -15.95 4.82
C MET A 33 -9.65 -17.31 4.12
N GLU A 34 -10.78 -17.71 3.52
CA GLU A 34 -10.91 -18.98 2.84
C GLU A 34 -11.00 -18.75 1.31
N LEU A 35 -10.07 -19.34 0.57
CA LEU A 35 -10.01 -19.29 -0.89
C LEU A 35 -10.46 -20.65 -1.44
N ASN A 36 -11.77 -20.90 -1.43
CA ASN A 36 -12.38 -22.19 -1.71
C ASN A 36 -13.23 -22.24 -2.99
N ARG A 37 -13.32 -21.14 -3.75
CA ARG A 37 -14.11 -21.06 -4.99
C ARG A 37 -13.36 -20.27 -6.06
N ASN A 38 -13.27 -20.83 -7.24
CA ASN A 38 -12.79 -20.11 -8.43
C ASN A 38 -13.94 -19.26 -9.04
N PRO A 39 -13.61 -18.16 -9.74
CA PRO A 39 -14.60 -17.40 -10.49
C PRO A 39 -15.21 -18.23 -11.62
N GLU A 40 -16.47 -18.00 -11.92
CA GLU A 40 -17.16 -18.61 -13.08
C GLU A 40 -16.88 -17.81 -14.36
N ASN A 41 -16.82 -16.50 -14.24
CA ASN A 41 -16.47 -15.59 -15.33
C ASN A 41 -15.28 -14.73 -14.92
N TYR A 42 -14.09 -15.11 -15.39
CA TYR A 42 -12.85 -14.41 -15.08
C TYR A 42 -12.91 -12.92 -15.39
N PHE A 43 -13.45 -12.54 -16.55
CA PHE A 43 -13.49 -11.14 -16.96
C PHE A 43 -14.40 -10.30 -16.05
N ALA A 44 -15.61 -10.79 -15.78
CA ALA A 44 -16.58 -10.06 -14.97
C ALA A 44 -16.21 -10.01 -13.48
N GLU A 45 -15.62 -11.08 -12.95
CA GLU A 45 -15.40 -11.23 -11.51
C GLU A 45 -13.96 -10.88 -11.07
N ILE A 46 -12.99 -10.92 -11.99
CA ILE A 46 -11.56 -10.69 -11.68
C ILE A 46 -11.00 -9.51 -12.48
N GLU A 47 -11.07 -9.55 -13.81
CA GLU A 47 -10.43 -8.52 -14.65
C GLU A 47 -10.99 -7.11 -14.40
N GLN A 48 -12.28 -7.00 -14.15
CA GLN A 48 -12.95 -5.74 -13.85
C GLN A 48 -12.92 -5.36 -12.35
N ALA A 49 -12.33 -6.19 -11.49
CA ALA A 49 -12.16 -5.84 -10.09
C ALA A 49 -11.27 -4.60 -9.95
N ALA A 50 -11.71 -3.65 -9.14
CA ALA A 50 -11.06 -2.36 -8.93
C ALA A 50 -10.77 -2.14 -7.45
N PHE A 51 -9.71 -2.77 -6.94
CA PHE A 51 -9.25 -2.51 -5.58
C PHE A 51 -8.92 -1.03 -5.41
N SER A 52 -9.41 -0.41 -4.35
CA SER A 52 -9.09 0.98 -4.00
C SER A 52 -8.76 1.09 -2.52
N PRO A 53 -7.57 1.60 -2.16
CA PRO A 53 -7.20 1.84 -0.77
C PRO A 53 -8.09 2.90 -0.09
N SER A 54 -8.84 3.69 -0.85
CA SER A 54 -9.81 4.66 -0.29
C SER A 54 -11.11 4.01 0.21
N ASN A 55 -11.39 2.76 -0.16
CA ASN A 55 -12.58 2.03 0.27
C ASN A 55 -12.32 1.36 1.63
N ILE A 56 -12.47 2.14 2.69
CA ILE A 56 -12.26 1.69 4.08
C ILE A 56 -13.59 1.39 4.76
N VAL A 57 -13.52 0.62 5.84
CA VAL A 57 -14.66 0.38 6.73
C VAL A 57 -14.64 1.35 7.90
N ARG A 58 -15.79 1.54 8.54
CA ARG A 58 -15.92 2.41 9.73
C ARG A 58 -14.93 1.99 10.82
N GLY A 59 -14.29 2.97 11.42
CA GLY A 59 -13.28 2.77 12.47
C GLY A 59 -11.86 2.50 11.97
N ILE A 60 -11.67 2.44 10.64
CA ILE A 60 -10.33 2.39 10.02
C ILE A 60 -10.15 3.68 9.22
N GLY A 61 -9.08 4.42 9.53
CA GLY A 61 -8.69 5.64 8.82
C GLY A 61 -7.45 5.42 7.97
N PHE A 62 -6.91 6.52 7.46
CA PHE A 62 -5.67 6.54 6.67
C PHE A 62 -4.49 6.91 7.56
N SER A 63 -3.38 6.19 7.42
CA SER A 63 -2.13 6.60 8.05
C SER A 63 -1.52 7.81 7.32
N SER A 64 -0.56 8.45 7.97
CA SER A 64 0.20 9.57 7.39
C SER A 64 1.28 9.11 6.41
N ASP A 65 1.37 7.81 6.09
CA ASP A 65 2.31 7.30 5.11
C ASP A 65 2.13 7.96 3.74
N LYS A 66 3.21 8.51 3.19
CA LYS A 66 3.18 9.24 1.92
C LYS A 66 2.80 8.37 0.73
N MET A 67 3.21 7.10 0.76
CA MET A 67 2.83 6.15 -0.30
C MET A 67 1.35 5.81 -0.24
N LEU A 68 0.78 5.65 0.96
CA LEU A 68 -0.66 5.45 1.10
C LEU A 68 -1.42 6.68 0.60
N GLN A 69 -1.01 7.89 0.95
CA GLN A 69 -1.65 9.12 0.47
C GLN A 69 -1.64 9.21 -1.07
N ALA A 70 -0.51 8.89 -1.69
CA ALA A 70 -0.41 8.83 -3.14
C ALA A 70 -1.32 7.75 -3.75
N ARG A 71 -1.40 6.57 -3.13
CA ARG A 71 -2.24 5.46 -3.58
C ARG A 71 -3.73 5.75 -3.46
N VAL A 72 -4.17 6.37 -2.37
CA VAL A 72 -5.58 6.83 -2.20
C VAL A 72 -6.01 7.71 -3.36
N PHE A 73 -5.13 8.58 -3.82
CA PHE A 73 -5.39 9.47 -4.94
C PHE A 73 -5.30 8.77 -6.31
N SER A 74 -4.25 7.99 -6.54
CA SER A 74 -3.93 7.44 -7.86
C SER A 74 -4.83 6.28 -8.30
N TYR A 75 -5.29 5.44 -7.36
CA TYR A 75 -6.12 4.27 -7.72
C TYR A 75 -7.47 4.68 -8.32
N ALA A 76 -8.13 5.67 -7.76
CA ALA A 76 -9.40 6.15 -8.29
C ALA A 76 -9.24 6.69 -9.73
N ASP A 77 -8.16 7.42 -10.01
CA ASP A 77 -7.84 7.91 -11.35
C ASP A 77 -7.57 6.76 -12.32
N ALA A 78 -6.69 5.84 -11.95
CA ALA A 78 -6.35 4.68 -12.77
C ALA A 78 -7.57 3.83 -13.13
N HIS A 79 -8.49 3.62 -12.20
CA HIS A 79 -9.70 2.81 -12.45
C HIS A 79 -10.72 3.51 -13.34
N ARG A 80 -10.86 4.83 -13.23
CA ARG A 80 -11.68 5.59 -14.19
C ARG A 80 -11.15 5.48 -15.60
N TYR A 81 -9.85 5.48 -15.76
CA TYR A 81 -9.20 5.32 -17.06
C TYR A 81 -9.29 3.88 -17.58
N ARG A 82 -9.07 2.88 -16.73
CA ARG A 82 -9.07 1.46 -17.09
C ARG A 82 -10.47 0.90 -17.36
N LEU A 83 -11.45 1.25 -16.53
CA LEU A 83 -12.78 0.62 -16.53
C LEU A 83 -13.92 1.58 -16.89
N GLY A 84 -13.73 2.87 -16.70
CA GLY A 84 -14.75 3.89 -16.97
C GLY A 84 -15.18 4.65 -15.72
N THR A 85 -15.93 5.73 -15.93
CA THR A 85 -16.29 6.72 -14.89
C THR A 85 -17.01 6.11 -13.69
N HIS A 86 -17.88 5.13 -13.92
CA HIS A 86 -18.72 4.50 -12.89
C HIS A 86 -18.28 3.06 -12.59
N TYR A 87 -16.99 2.79 -12.59
CA TYR A 87 -16.44 1.47 -12.28
C TYR A 87 -16.89 0.93 -10.90
N GLU A 88 -17.20 1.81 -9.96
CA GLU A 88 -17.69 1.46 -8.62
C GLU A 88 -19.10 0.83 -8.65
N ALA A 89 -19.85 1.01 -9.73
CA ALA A 89 -21.18 0.43 -9.89
C ALA A 89 -21.18 -0.96 -10.57
N LEU A 90 -20.01 -1.42 -11.06
CA LEU A 90 -19.88 -2.79 -11.59
C LEU A 90 -20.15 -3.80 -10.48
N PRO A 91 -20.86 -4.91 -10.75
CA PRO A 91 -21.25 -5.89 -9.72
C PRO A 91 -20.09 -6.39 -8.85
N VAL A 92 -18.89 -6.56 -9.42
CA VAL A 92 -17.69 -7.00 -8.69
C VAL A 92 -17.18 -5.92 -7.73
N ASN A 93 -17.42 -4.64 -8.00
CA ASN A 93 -16.93 -3.50 -7.23
C ASN A 93 -18.02 -2.87 -6.35
N ALA A 94 -19.29 -3.08 -6.69
CA ALA A 94 -20.40 -2.44 -5.99
C ALA A 94 -20.48 -2.89 -4.53
N PRO A 95 -20.64 -1.95 -3.58
CA PRO A 95 -20.83 -2.29 -2.19
C PRO A 95 -22.15 -3.03 -1.99
N ARG A 96 -22.18 -4.01 -1.08
CA ARG A 96 -23.40 -4.74 -0.72
C ARG A 96 -24.30 -3.96 0.22
N CYS A 97 -23.70 -3.04 0.99
CA CYS A 97 -24.44 -2.14 1.88
C CYS A 97 -24.67 -0.80 1.18
N PRO A 98 -25.75 -0.07 1.50
CA PRO A 98 -25.98 1.27 0.98
C PRO A 98 -24.80 2.19 1.34
N VAL A 99 -24.25 2.88 0.32
CA VAL A 99 -23.22 3.91 0.49
C VAL A 99 -23.82 5.23 0.03
N HIS A 100 -23.82 6.20 0.91
CA HIS A 100 -24.29 7.55 0.61
C HIS A 100 -23.14 8.36 0.02
N THR A 101 -23.32 8.87 -1.20
CA THR A 101 -22.34 9.67 -1.91
C THR A 101 -23.00 10.87 -2.60
N TYR A 102 -22.16 11.83 -3.00
CA TYR A 102 -22.58 12.94 -3.86
C TYR A 102 -22.45 12.63 -5.36
N HIS A 103 -21.96 11.44 -5.73
CA HIS A 103 -21.82 11.01 -7.12
C HIS A 103 -23.18 10.64 -7.70
N LYS A 104 -23.67 11.41 -8.67
CA LYS A 104 -25.00 11.17 -9.22
C LYS A 104 -25.08 11.09 -10.73
N ASP A 105 -24.29 11.82 -11.47
CA ASP A 105 -24.34 11.92 -12.92
C ASP A 105 -23.04 11.49 -13.59
N GLY A 106 -22.98 11.52 -14.91
CA GLY A 106 -21.83 11.23 -15.71
C GLY A 106 -21.98 10.04 -16.66
N ALA A 107 -21.02 9.86 -17.53
CA ALA A 107 -21.03 8.79 -18.53
C ALA A 107 -21.19 7.41 -17.88
N MET A 108 -21.99 6.54 -18.48
CA MET A 108 -22.28 5.19 -18.01
C MET A 108 -23.00 5.10 -16.64
N LYS A 109 -23.60 6.20 -16.18
CA LYS A 109 -24.44 6.15 -14.98
C LYS A 109 -25.71 5.35 -15.24
N PHE A 110 -25.95 4.34 -14.41
CA PHE A 110 -27.13 3.47 -14.50
C PHE A 110 -27.80 3.21 -13.14
N THR A 111 -27.15 3.63 -12.05
CA THR A 111 -27.73 3.51 -10.72
C THR A 111 -28.75 4.63 -10.47
N PRO A 112 -29.76 4.41 -9.62
CA PRO A 112 -30.72 5.46 -9.27
C PRO A 112 -30.00 6.70 -8.69
N PRO A 113 -30.57 7.90 -8.86
CA PRO A 113 -30.03 9.08 -8.22
C PRO A 113 -30.09 8.93 -6.68
N PRO A 114 -29.25 9.67 -5.95
CA PRO A 114 -29.34 9.72 -4.49
C PRO A 114 -30.70 10.29 -4.04
N ALA A 115 -31.06 10.02 -2.78
CA ALA A 115 -32.35 10.45 -2.22
C ALA A 115 -32.58 11.98 -2.32
N ASN A 116 -31.51 12.76 -2.30
CA ASN A 116 -31.57 14.20 -2.58
C ASN A 116 -30.72 14.55 -3.80
N PRO A 117 -31.35 14.65 -5.00
CA PRO A 117 -30.61 14.91 -6.23
C PRO A 117 -30.05 16.34 -6.34
N ASP A 118 -30.49 17.28 -5.50
CA ASP A 118 -30.04 18.67 -5.54
C ASP A 118 -28.79 18.93 -4.70
N ALA A 119 -28.42 18.00 -3.83
CA ALA A 119 -27.18 18.07 -3.06
C ALA A 119 -25.99 17.55 -3.86
N TYR A 120 -24.95 18.38 -4.04
CA TYR A 120 -23.73 18.08 -4.82
C TYR A 120 -22.47 17.96 -3.97
N TYR A 121 -22.44 18.56 -2.80
CA TYR A 121 -21.30 18.58 -1.88
C TYR A 121 -21.71 19.01 -0.47
N GLU A 122 -20.84 18.83 0.50
CA GLU A 122 -20.98 19.31 1.87
C GLU A 122 -20.02 20.52 2.08
N PRO A 123 -20.40 21.59 2.84
CA PRO A 123 -21.73 21.79 3.46
C PRO A 123 -22.80 22.27 2.47
N ASN A 124 -24.03 21.89 2.71
CA ASN A 124 -25.19 22.39 1.92
C ASN A 124 -26.44 22.51 2.78
N SER A 125 -27.49 23.15 2.24
CA SER A 125 -28.80 23.35 2.90
C SER A 125 -29.83 22.29 2.48
N MET A 126 -29.43 21.27 1.75
CA MET A 126 -30.31 20.34 1.04
C MET A 126 -30.34 18.94 1.64
N HIS A 127 -29.83 18.75 2.85
CA HIS A 127 -29.82 17.46 3.55
C HIS A 127 -29.16 16.30 2.79
N GLY A 128 -28.03 16.60 2.16
CA GLY A 128 -27.17 15.56 1.54
C GLY A 128 -26.47 14.66 2.58
N PRO A 129 -25.65 13.72 2.12
CA PRO A 129 -24.80 12.93 3.00
C PRO A 129 -23.91 13.84 3.86
N VAL A 130 -23.74 13.48 5.12
CA VAL A 130 -22.86 14.20 6.06
C VAL A 130 -21.88 13.22 6.70
N GLN A 131 -20.68 13.72 7.02
CA GLN A 131 -19.69 12.93 7.74
C GLN A 131 -20.19 12.57 9.15
N ASP A 132 -20.05 11.30 9.53
CA ASP A 132 -20.32 10.86 10.90
C ASP A 132 -19.15 11.24 11.80
N ALA A 133 -19.39 12.19 12.72
CA ALA A 133 -18.37 12.71 13.63
C ALA A 133 -17.72 11.64 14.54
N ALA A 134 -18.44 10.53 14.79
CA ALA A 134 -17.89 9.41 15.58
C ALA A 134 -16.71 8.70 14.91
N TYR A 135 -16.56 8.86 13.59
CA TYR A 135 -15.49 8.24 12.79
C TYR A 135 -14.54 9.26 12.18
N ARG A 136 -14.55 10.48 12.72
CA ARG A 136 -13.65 11.53 12.30
C ARG A 136 -12.21 11.12 12.59
N GLU A 137 -11.33 11.29 11.60
CA GLU A 137 -9.91 11.05 11.76
C GLU A 137 -9.29 12.02 12.79
N PRO A 138 -8.36 11.55 13.62
CA PRO A 138 -7.63 12.43 14.51
C PRO A 138 -6.80 13.44 13.70
N PRO A 139 -6.64 14.68 14.20
CA PRO A 139 -5.86 15.67 13.47
C PRO A 139 -4.38 15.29 13.43
N LEU A 140 -3.79 15.32 12.24
CA LEU A 140 -2.36 15.16 12.06
C LEU A 140 -1.65 16.45 12.51
N ARG A 141 -0.78 16.34 13.52
CA ARG A 141 0.07 17.45 13.95
C ARG A 141 1.31 17.50 13.07
N ILE A 142 1.49 18.62 12.36
CA ILE A 142 2.63 18.83 11.46
C ILE A 142 3.39 20.06 11.93
N SER A 143 4.73 19.97 11.96
CA SER A 143 5.63 21.11 12.14
C SER A 143 6.81 20.98 11.19
N GLY A 144 7.33 22.10 10.70
CA GLY A 144 8.47 22.17 9.77
C GLY A 144 8.14 22.91 8.49
N ASP A 145 9.14 23.03 7.63
CA ASP A 145 9.04 23.73 6.35
C ASP A 145 8.39 22.80 5.28
N ALA A 146 7.56 23.37 4.41
CA ALA A 146 7.02 22.68 3.26
C ALA A 146 8.04 22.73 2.11
N ASP A 147 8.74 21.63 1.87
CA ASP A 147 9.71 21.49 0.79
C ASP A 147 9.72 20.07 0.24
N ARG A 148 10.60 19.79 -0.70
CA ARG A 148 10.85 18.42 -1.16
C ARG A 148 11.37 17.59 -0.01
N TYR A 149 10.71 16.49 0.22
CA TYR A 149 11.14 15.54 1.23
C TYR A 149 12.29 14.66 0.70
N ASP A 150 13.44 14.74 1.35
CA ASP A 150 14.51 13.77 1.15
C ASP A 150 14.29 12.58 2.09
N HIS A 151 13.75 11.49 1.53
CA HIS A 151 13.47 10.26 2.29
C HIS A 151 14.72 9.55 2.81
N ARG A 152 15.91 9.94 2.35
CA ARG A 152 17.19 9.36 2.79
C ARG A 152 17.79 10.10 3.98
N ALA A 153 17.41 11.36 4.18
CA ALA A 153 17.94 12.16 5.27
C ALA A 153 17.46 11.62 6.62
N GLY A 154 18.40 11.13 7.43
CA GLY A 154 18.10 10.58 8.76
C GLY A 154 17.35 9.24 8.76
N ASN A 155 17.20 8.57 7.61
CA ASN A 155 16.51 7.29 7.50
C ASN A 155 17.51 6.13 7.37
N ASP A 156 17.26 5.07 8.13
CA ASP A 156 18.03 3.82 8.08
C ASP A 156 17.31 2.79 7.19
N ASP A 157 17.80 2.63 5.97
CA ASP A 157 17.29 1.69 4.99
C ASP A 157 17.97 0.30 5.07
N PHE A 158 18.97 0.10 5.92
CA PHE A 158 19.85 -1.08 5.90
C PHE A 158 19.75 -1.99 7.10
N SER A 159 19.44 -1.49 8.29
CA SER A 159 19.43 -2.30 9.52
C SER A 159 18.35 -3.38 9.53
N GLN A 160 17.14 -3.09 9.08
CA GLN A 160 16.07 -4.10 9.03
C GLN A 160 16.32 -5.18 7.98
N PRO A 161 16.72 -4.89 6.73
CA PRO A 161 17.17 -5.91 5.78
C PRO A 161 18.35 -6.73 6.29
N ARG A 162 19.32 -6.12 6.99
CA ARG A 162 20.42 -6.82 7.64
C ARG A 162 19.93 -7.81 8.68
N ALA A 163 19.04 -7.38 9.57
CA ALA A 163 18.48 -8.24 10.60
C ALA A 163 17.79 -9.47 9.99
N LEU A 164 17.01 -9.30 8.93
CA LEU A 164 16.38 -10.40 8.20
C LEU A 164 17.42 -11.33 7.56
N PHE A 165 18.42 -10.78 6.89
CA PHE A 165 19.49 -11.56 6.26
C PHE A 165 20.26 -12.44 7.24
N LEU A 166 20.49 -11.92 8.44
CA LEU A 166 21.18 -12.67 9.51
C LEU A 166 20.35 -13.81 10.09
N LEU A 167 19.01 -13.76 9.98
CA LEU A 167 18.12 -14.86 10.39
C LEU A 167 18.11 -16.01 9.38
N PHE A 168 18.53 -15.80 8.14
CA PHE A 168 18.51 -16.81 7.11
C PHE A 168 19.53 -17.91 7.38
N ASP A 169 19.12 -19.16 7.20
CA ASP A 169 20.05 -20.29 7.09
C ASP A 169 20.83 -20.23 5.77
N GLU A 170 21.84 -21.09 5.63
CA GLU A 170 22.70 -21.08 4.44
C GLU A 170 21.92 -21.41 3.17
N ALA A 171 20.97 -22.33 3.22
CA ALA A 171 20.15 -22.69 2.06
C ALA A 171 19.24 -21.51 1.62
N GLN A 172 18.72 -20.75 2.58
CA GLN A 172 17.94 -19.54 2.29
C GLN A 172 18.81 -18.44 1.66
N LYS A 173 20.03 -18.25 2.15
CA LYS A 173 20.99 -17.30 1.57
C LYS A 173 21.36 -17.68 0.13
N GLN A 174 21.63 -18.95 -0.12
CA GLN A 174 21.94 -19.44 -1.47
C GLN A 174 20.78 -19.21 -2.44
N ARG A 175 19.54 -19.47 -2.03
CA ARG A 175 18.35 -19.16 -2.84
C ARG A 175 18.22 -17.65 -3.12
N LEU A 176 18.46 -16.83 -2.10
CA LEU A 176 18.44 -15.38 -2.26
C LEU A 176 19.46 -14.92 -3.31
N TYR A 177 20.70 -15.38 -3.21
CA TYR A 177 21.75 -15.03 -4.16
C TYR A 177 21.42 -15.46 -5.58
N ALA A 178 20.97 -16.69 -5.76
CA ALA A 178 20.58 -17.23 -7.06
C ALA A 178 19.40 -16.45 -7.68
N ASN A 179 18.36 -16.16 -6.92
CA ASN A 179 17.20 -15.42 -7.41
C ASN A 179 17.57 -14.01 -7.88
N ILE A 180 18.44 -13.33 -7.12
CA ILE A 180 18.91 -12.00 -7.49
C ILE A 180 19.80 -12.08 -8.75
N ALA A 181 20.72 -13.03 -8.80
CA ALA A 181 21.60 -13.20 -9.95
C ALA A 181 20.82 -13.46 -11.25
N VAL A 182 19.81 -14.31 -11.21
CA VAL A 182 18.93 -14.56 -12.37
C VAL A 182 18.20 -13.29 -12.80
N SER A 183 17.70 -12.48 -11.87
CA SER A 183 17.00 -11.24 -12.18
C SER A 183 17.91 -10.14 -12.76
N MET A 184 19.22 -10.29 -12.57
CA MET A 184 20.23 -9.36 -13.11
C MET A 184 20.81 -9.78 -14.46
N GLY A 185 20.29 -10.84 -15.08
CA GLY A 185 20.71 -11.27 -16.41
C GLY A 185 20.58 -10.16 -17.46
N GLY A 186 21.66 -9.87 -18.20
CA GLY A 186 21.69 -8.82 -19.21
C GLY A 186 21.78 -7.38 -18.70
N VAL A 187 21.86 -7.17 -17.39
CA VAL A 187 22.06 -5.84 -16.81
C VAL A 187 23.50 -5.36 -17.03
N PRO A 188 23.73 -4.11 -17.46
CA PRO A 188 25.08 -3.58 -17.64
C PRO A 188 25.93 -3.62 -16.36
N ALA A 189 27.21 -3.98 -16.48
CA ALA A 189 28.12 -4.15 -15.35
C ALA A 189 28.15 -2.95 -14.39
N ARG A 190 28.14 -1.72 -14.93
CA ARG A 190 28.11 -0.49 -14.09
C ARG A 190 26.88 -0.40 -13.19
N ILE A 191 25.77 -1.02 -13.55
CA ILE A 191 24.56 -1.05 -12.72
C ILE A 191 24.69 -2.17 -11.69
N ILE A 192 25.19 -3.32 -12.08
CA ILE A 192 25.49 -4.44 -11.17
C ILE A 192 26.42 -3.95 -10.05
N ASP A 193 27.54 -3.29 -10.38
CA ASP A 193 28.50 -2.79 -9.42
C ASP A 193 27.86 -1.82 -8.41
N ARG A 194 27.01 -0.91 -8.87
CA ARG A 194 26.28 0.01 -7.98
C ARG A 194 25.32 -0.74 -7.06
N THR A 195 24.63 -1.75 -7.56
CA THR A 195 23.68 -2.55 -6.77
C THR A 195 24.42 -3.39 -5.73
N LEU A 196 25.56 -4.00 -6.11
CA LEU A 196 26.42 -4.71 -5.14
C LEU A 196 26.94 -3.76 -4.04
N GLY A 197 27.24 -2.51 -4.37
CA GLY A 197 27.59 -1.48 -3.41
C GLY A 197 26.45 -1.19 -2.41
N LEU A 198 25.17 -1.24 -2.83
CA LEU A 198 24.03 -1.14 -1.91
C LEU A 198 23.90 -2.39 -1.04
N PHE A 199 24.05 -3.58 -1.61
CA PHE A 199 23.97 -4.83 -0.85
C PHE A 199 25.08 -4.93 0.19
N ALA A 200 26.26 -4.38 -0.08
CA ALA A 200 27.36 -4.34 0.88
C ALA A 200 27.02 -3.48 2.12
N GLN A 201 26.17 -2.47 1.99
CA GLN A 201 25.69 -1.68 3.12
C GLN A 201 24.70 -2.48 4.01
N ILE A 202 23.96 -3.43 3.41
CA ILE A 202 23.16 -4.37 4.18
C ILE A 202 24.09 -5.32 4.95
N HIS A 203 24.89 -6.12 4.23
CA HIS A 203 25.90 -7.02 4.80
C HIS A 203 26.98 -7.35 3.76
N PRO A 204 28.27 -7.42 4.12
CA PRO A 204 29.34 -7.79 3.19
C PRO A 204 29.09 -9.15 2.49
N ASP A 205 28.66 -10.16 3.23
CA ASP A 205 28.36 -11.50 2.68
C ASP A 205 27.17 -11.49 1.72
N TYR A 206 26.22 -10.58 1.89
CA TYR A 206 25.12 -10.44 0.96
C TYR A 206 25.64 -10.03 -0.42
N ALA A 207 26.46 -8.99 -0.50
CA ALA A 207 27.05 -8.55 -1.75
C ALA A 207 27.97 -9.62 -2.36
N ALA A 208 28.82 -10.24 -1.54
CA ALA A 208 29.76 -11.27 -1.98
C ALA A 208 29.03 -12.52 -2.53
N GLY A 209 27.95 -12.96 -1.87
CA GLY A 209 27.14 -14.09 -2.32
C GLY A 209 26.46 -13.85 -3.66
N VAL A 210 25.86 -12.67 -3.84
CA VAL A 210 25.24 -12.29 -5.12
C VAL A 210 26.30 -12.16 -6.21
N ALA A 211 27.45 -11.55 -5.92
CA ALA A 211 28.55 -11.43 -6.88
C ALA A 211 29.13 -12.79 -7.31
N ALA A 212 29.19 -13.75 -6.41
CA ALA A 212 29.60 -15.13 -6.71
C ALA A 212 28.53 -15.84 -7.59
N ALA A 213 27.26 -15.70 -7.27
CA ALA A 213 26.17 -16.29 -8.05
C ALA A 213 26.11 -15.73 -9.48
N LEU A 214 26.37 -14.43 -9.68
CA LEU A 214 26.43 -13.80 -11.02
C LEU A 214 27.56 -14.33 -11.88
N LYS A 215 28.64 -14.87 -11.28
CA LYS A 215 29.76 -15.46 -12.04
C LYS A 215 29.54 -16.93 -12.38
N ALA A 216 28.63 -17.58 -11.66
CA ALA A 216 28.36 -19.00 -11.81
C ALA A 216 27.27 -19.31 -12.87
N GLY A 217 26.48 -18.33 -13.27
CA GLY A 217 25.46 -18.41 -14.31
C GLY A 217 25.84 -17.61 -15.53
#